data_bf5482bf7088e3b83116c69fbe113c5a
#
_entry.id   bf5482bf7088e3b83116c69fbe113c5a
#
_cell.length_a   1.000
_cell.length_b   1.000
_cell.length_c   1.000
_cell.angle_alpha   90.00
_cell.angle_beta   90.00
_cell.angle_gamma   90.00
#
_symmetry.space_group_name_H-M   'P 1'
#
loop_
_entity.id
_entity.type
_entity.pdbx_description
1 polymer ?
#
loop_
_entity_poly.entity_id
_entity_poly.type
_entity_poly.pdbx_seq_one_letter_code
_entity_poly.pdbx_strand_id
1 'polypeptide(L)'
;VLTGPVQRRYGAFTRPEQSRYGAFARAALCRMAHDRDPAARLASPQRHQRGAAPPVNWHIHDYRESDLASVVHLIDTTAELGQESVFSLAECIGALTTRQPAVVAVHQGAPIGAALACVSGERAWVMRIAISSAWRGRGLASALLVELERRLVAARVGRIAYVLPEEELLGEGLLNAGYTRQPAVAYFEKVEPLHGPAAGLLDDLGGRLLPGDLWAKVAGMEREKDLIERRVVLPLAEPERAGRHGVRPPRAVCLFGPPGTGKTTFARGIASRLGWPFVEILPSRLADEGNLAAALRSAFARIAELERVLVFIDEVEEIAPVRSEPAQPGGMHGVTNELLKLIPGFRERDERLLVCATNSIRSLDPAFLRPGRFDYLIPIGTPDKAARAAIWARYTDGRADVDIDELVLASELFTPADIEHAARIAAQASFERDLLAVGGRGGEGPVPGASTADYLEAIGECRPTVTPAMVEQFASDITTHART
;
A
#
# COMPACT_ATOMS: atom_id res chain seq x y z
N VAL A 1 15.51 37.51 30.36
CA VAL A 1 16.85 38.12 30.35
C VAL A 1 17.87 36.97 30.23
N LEU A 2 18.70 37.10 29.22
CA LEU A 2 19.92 36.33 28.91
C LEU A 2 19.79 35.22 27.84
N THR A 3 20.12 35.65 26.66
CA THR A 3 20.52 34.98 25.43
C THR A 3 21.92 34.35 25.57
N GLY A 4 22.12 33.17 24.97
CA GLY A 4 23.43 32.61 24.67
C GLY A 4 23.33 31.42 23.73
N PRO A 5 24.09 31.38 22.61
CA PRO A 5 23.96 30.36 21.58
C PRO A 5 24.75 29.09 21.89
N VAL A 6 24.13 27.93 21.69
CA VAL A 6 24.79 26.63 21.79
C VAL A 6 25.38 26.27 20.41
N GLN A 7 26.70 26.38 20.30
CA GLN A 7 27.48 25.81 19.21
C GLN A 7 27.51 24.28 19.34
N ARG A 8 26.98 23.56 18.35
CA ARG A 8 27.21 22.11 18.19
C ARG A 8 28.44 21.88 17.32
N ARG A 9 29.44 21.28 17.92
CA ARG A 9 30.64 20.74 17.25
C ARG A 9 30.25 19.51 16.40
N TYR A 10 30.57 19.55 15.13
CA TYR A 10 30.59 18.37 14.25
C TYR A 10 31.89 17.61 14.49
N GLY A 11 31.79 16.38 15.00
CA GLY A 11 32.86 15.42 15.07
C GLY A 11 33.04 14.72 13.71
N ALA A 12 34.28 14.66 13.26
CA ALA A 12 34.72 13.99 12.05
C ALA A 12 34.53 12.47 12.18
N PHE A 13 33.77 11.87 11.24
CA PHE A 13 33.76 10.42 11.06
C PHE A 13 34.79 10.02 9.98
N THR A 14 35.75 9.26 10.41
CA THR A 14 36.78 8.59 9.62
C THR A 14 36.14 7.48 8.75
N ARG A 15 36.64 7.39 7.51
CA ARG A 15 36.33 6.32 6.55
C ARG A 15 36.77 4.95 7.06
N PRO A 16 36.05 3.86 6.73
CA PRO A 16 36.66 2.57 6.52
C PRO A 16 36.60 2.10 5.03
N GLU A 17 37.77 1.74 4.56
CA GLU A 17 38.16 0.69 3.63
C GLU A 17 37.30 0.35 2.41
N GLN A 18 37.80 0.84 1.27
CA GLN A 18 37.65 0.21 -0.04
C GLN A 18 38.47 -1.10 -0.06
N SER A 19 37.80 -2.25 -0.20
CA SER A 19 38.44 -3.49 -0.64
C SER A 19 37.45 -4.38 -1.40
N ARG A 20 37.88 -4.74 -2.62
CA ARG A 20 37.45 -5.89 -3.41
C ARG A 20 36.20 -5.77 -4.28
N TYR A 21 36.21 -4.89 -5.30
CA TYR A 21 35.57 -5.13 -6.61
C TYR A 21 36.17 -4.24 -7.72
N GLY A 22 37.47 -4.30 -7.90
CA GLY A 22 38.21 -3.47 -8.87
C GLY A 22 39.16 -4.24 -9.80
N ALA A 23 38.94 -5.52 -10.08
CA ALA A 23 39.89 -6.32 -10.85
C ALA A 23 39.36 -6.92 -12.17
N PHE A 24 38.13 -6.68 -12.58
CA PHE A 24 37.60 -7.25 -13.84
C PHE A 24 37.26 -6.25 -14.95
N ALA A 25 37.44 -4.95 -14.75
CA ALA A 25 37.14 -3.92 -15.74
C ALA A 25 38.35 -3.29 -16.44
N ARG A 26 39.56 -3.79 -16.27
CA ARG A 26 40.80 -3.25 -16.92
C ARG A 26 41.47 -4.14 -17.96
N ALA A 27 40.91 -5.29 -18.32
CA ALA A 27 41.48 -6.21 -19.28
C ALA A 27 40.89 -6.14 -20.71
N ALA A 28 39.91 -5.28 -20.99
CA ALA A 28 39.27 -5.19 -22.30
C ALA A 28 39.61 -3.95 -23.14
N LEU A 29 40.49 -3.06 -22.69
CA LEU A 29 40.80 -1.79 -23.36
C LEU A 29 42.24 -1.64 -23.84
N CYS A 30 43.00 -2.73 -23.92
CA CYS A 30 44.44 -2.68 -24.33
C CYS A 30 44.81 -3.60 -25.48
N ARG A 31 43.90 -3.90 -26.41
CA ARG A 31 44.23 -4.61 -27.66
C ARG A 31 43.47 -4.02 -28.83
N MET A 32 43.79 -2.81 -29.26
CA MET A 32 43.56 -2.31 -30.63
C MET A 32 44.33 -0.99 -30.80
N ALA A 33 45.63 -1.10 -30.82
CA ALA A 33 46.49 -0.06 -31.36
C ALA A 33 47.77 -0.74 -31.83
N HIS A 34 47.77 -1.20 -33.06
CA HIS A 34 48.92 -1.32 -33.98
C HIS A 34 48.46 -2.10 -35.20
N ASP A 35 48.13 -1.38 -36.24
CA ASP A 35 48.67 -1.67 -37.58
C ASP A 35 48.35 -0.45 -38.47
N ARG A 36 49.41 0.23 -38.87
CA ARG A 36 49.44 1.22 -39.94
C ARG A 36 49.87 0.51 -41.22
N ASP A 37 49.03 0.59 -42.23
CA ASP A 37 49.55 0.60 -43.60
C ASP A 37 48.68 1.48 -44.50
N PRO A 38 49.24 2.45 -45.21
CA PRO A 38 48.51 3.43 -46.00
C PRO A 38 48.63 3.08 -47.50
N ALA A 39 47.71 2.32 -48.06
CA ALA A 39 47.47 2.33 -49.52
C ALA A 39 46.30 1.41 -49.93
N ALA A 40 45.08 1.91 -49.89
CA ALA A 40 44.05 1.44 -50.82
C ALA A 40 43.07 2.58 -51.07
N ARG A 41 43.24 3.19 -52.21
CA ARG A 41 42.31 4.21 -52.75
C ARG A 41 41.01 3.56 -53.24
N LEU A 42 39.91 4.30 -53.05
CA LEU A 42 38.72 4.38 -53.91
C LEU A 42 37.79 3.16 -53.95
N ALA A 43 36.82 3.16 -53.09
CA ALA A 43 35.44 2.80 -53.47
C ALA A 43 34.50 3.54 -52.52
N SER A 44 33.78 4.54 -53.00
CA SER A 44 32.72 5.25 -52.31
C SER A 44 31.55 4.27 -52.05
N PRO A 45 31.11 4.05 -50.82
CA PRO A 45 29.82 3.39 -50.63
C PRO A 45 28.69 4.37 -51.00
N GLN A 46 27.91 3.95 -51.93
CA GLN A 46 26.67 4.62 -52.32
C GLN A 46 25.87 4.96 -51.06
N ARG A 47 25.70 6.24 -50.79
CA ARG A 47 24.69 6.77 -49.91
C ARG A 47 23.34 6.25 -50.42
N HIS A 48 22.80 5.23 -49.74
CA HIS A 48 21.36 4.98 -49.83
C HIS A 48 20.68 6.27 -49.38
N GLN A 49 20.17 6.99 -50.33
CA GLN A 49 19.18 8.06 -50.11
C GLN A 49 18.01 7.38 -49.38
N ARG A 50 18.00 7.46 -48.04
CA ARG A 50 16.73 7.32 -47.29
C ARG A 50 15.83 8.41 -47.86
N GLY A 51 14.78 7.98 -48.55
CA GLY A 51 13.78 8.86 -49.11
C GLY A 51 13.38 9.90 -48.06
N ALA A 52 13.42 11.17 -48.44
CA ALA A 52 12.93 12.24 -47.61
C ALA A 52 11.49 11.89 -47.20
N ALA A 53 11.28 11.71 -45.90
CA ALA A 53 9.91 11.58 -45.36
C ALA A 53 9.11 12.78 -45.86
N PRO A 54 7.87 12.60 -46.31
CA PRO A 54 7.03 13.70 -46.79
C PRO A 54 6.99 14.80 -45.71
N PRO A 55 6.94 16.10 -46.08
CA PRO A 55 6.94 17.19 -45.12
C PRO A 55 5.78 16.97 -44.15
N VAL A 56 6.13 16.80 -42.88
CA VAL A 56 5.17 16.52 -41.80
C VAL A 56 4.47 17.84 -41.50
N ASN A 57 3.29 18.04 -42.06
CA ASN A 57 2.55 19.29 -41.98
C ASN A 57 1.73 19.32 -40.65
N TRP A 58 2.40 19.63 -39.55
CA TRP A 58 1.75 19.94 -38.29
C TRP A 58 2.12 21.38 -37.87
N HIS A 59 1.26 22.02 -37.07
CA HIS A 59 1.53 23.32 -36.46
C HIS A 59 1.25 23.26 -34.96
N ILE A 60 1.95 24.07 -34.19
CA ILE A 60 1.78 24.21 -32.75
C ILE A 60 1.14 25.57 -32.46
N HIS A 61 0.13 25.56 -31.61
CA HIS A 61 -0.53 26.76 -31.11
C HIS A 61 -0.68 26.73 -29.59
N ASP A 62 -0.98 27.88 -28.99
CA ASP A 62 -1.28 27.96 -27.56
C ASP A 62 -2.58 27.21 -27.26
N TYR A 63 -2.59 26.51 -26.15
CA TYR A 63 -3.79 25.81 -25.67
C TYR A 63 -5.00 26.74 -25.58
N ARG A 64 -6.15 26.26 -25.99
CA ARG A 64 -7.44 26.92 -25.92
C ARG A 64 -8.44 26.03 -25.18
N GLU A 65 -9.46 26.62 -24.56
CA GLU A 65 -10.51 25.85 -23.86
C GLU A 65 -11.22 24.84 -24.78
N SER A 66 -11.31 25.13 -26.08
CA SER A 66 -11.84 24.21 -27.09
C SER A 66 -11.00 22.92 -27.25
N ASP A 67 -9.74 22.95 -26.85
CA ASP A 67 -8.82 21.82 -26.99
C ASP A 67 -8.90 20.85 -25.80
N LEU A 68 -9.57 21.26 -24.69
CA LEU A 68 -9.56 20.55 -23.41
C LEU A 68 -9.90 19.06 -23.56
N ALA A 69 -11.04 18.75 -24.17
CA ALA A 69 -11.51 17.36 -24.28
C ALA A 69 -10.53 16.48 -25.06
N SER A 70 -9.96 17.02 -26.15
CA SER A 70 -9.01 16.31 -26.99
C SER A 70 -7.64 16.15 -26.35
N VAL A 71 -7.18 17.16 -25.61
CA VAL A 71 -5.91 17.12 -24.87
C VAL A 71 -6.01 16.15 -23.69
N VAL A 72 -7.13 16.15 -22.96
CA VAL A 72 -7.38 15.21 -21.86
C VAL A 72 -7.39 13.77 -22.39
N HIS A 73 -8.11 13.52 -23.48
CA HIS A 73 -8.12 12.21 -24.12
C HIS A 73 -6.71 11.77 -24.59
N LEU A 74 -5.92 12.70 -25.11
CA LEU A 74 -4.55 12.43 -25.54
C LEU A 74 -3.64 12.08 -24.35
N ILE A 75 -3.78 12.79 -23.22
CA ILE A 75 -3.02 12.52 -21.99
C ILE A 75 -3.41 11.15 -21.43
N ASP A 76 -4.70 10.84 -21.37
CA ASP A 76 -5.24 9.59 -20.84
C ASP A 76 -4.78 8.39 -21.66
N THR A 77 -4.96 8.43 -22.98
CA THR A 77 -4.52 7.35 -23.89
C THR A 77 -3.00 7.13 -23.93
N THR A 78 -2.20 8.13 -23.54
CA THR A 78 -0.74 7.99 -23.42
C THR A 78 -0.30 7.44 -22.06
N ALA A 79 -1.16 7.51 -21.05
CA ALA A 79 -0.92 6.92 -19.72
C ALA A 79 -1.11 5.39 -19.69
N GLU A 80 -1.96 4.83 -20.56
CA GLU A 80 -2.26 3.38 -20.65
C GLU A 80 -1.04 2.49 -21.00
N LEU A 81 0.11 3.07 -21.32
CA LEU A 81 1.33 2.35 -21.69
C LEU A 81 2.19 1.94 -20.48
N GLY A 82 1.63 1.95 -19.26
CA GLY A 82 2.28 1.38 -18.07
C GLY A 82 3.35 2.28 -17.42
N GLN A 83 3.41 3.55 -17.77
CA GLN A 83 4.28 4.52 -17.12
C GLN A 83 3.45 5.37 -16.14
N GLU A 84 3.65 5.16 -14.85
CA GLU A 84 3.11 6.06 -13.82
C GLU A 84 3.68 7.46 -14.03
N SER A 85 2.82 8.41 -14.33
CA SER A 85 3.20 9.82 -14.46
C SER A 85 3.32 10.43 -13.07
N VAL A 86 4.36 11.24 -12.86
CA VAL A 86 4.55 11.99 -11.61
C VAL A 86 3.38 12.94 -11.32
N PHE A 87 2.72 13.46 -12.36
CA PHE A 87 1.53 14.30 -12.24
C PHE A 87 0.29 13.53 -12.71
N SER A 88 -0.73 13.49 -11.86
CA SER A 88 -2.01 12.86 -12.15
C SER A 88 -2.77 13.57 -13.28
N LEU A 89 -3.71 12.85 -13.91
CA LEU A 89 -4.60 13.45 -14.92
C LEU A 89 -5.39 14.63 -14.33
N ALA A 90 -5.83 14.54 -13.09
CA ALA A 90 -6.58 15.60 -12.40
C ALA A 90 -5.74 16.89 -12.24
N GLU A 91 -4.45 16.76 -11.90
CA GLU A 91 -3.53 17.90 -11.81
C GLU A 91 -3.28 18.54 -13.18
N CYS A 92 -3.15 17.73 -14.23
CA CYS A 92 -3.03 18.21 -15.59
C CYS A 92 -4.28 18.98 -16.03
N ILE A 93 -5.49 18.47 -15.73
CA ILE A 93 -6.75 19.17 -15.99
C ILE A 93 -6.81 20.47 -15.19
N GLY A 94 -6.43 20.44 -13.90
CA GLY A 94 -6.35 21.64 -13.05
C GLY A 94 -5.44 22.72 -13.64
N ALA A 95 -4.26 22.35 -14.15
CA ALA A 95 -3.33 23.26 -14.80
C ALA A 95 -3.94 23.88 -16.08
N LEU A 96 -4.60 23.08 -16.92
CA LEU A 96 -5.25 23.55 -18.15
C LEU A 96 -6.42 24.51 -17.85
N THR A 97 -7.23 24.21 -16.83
CA THR A 97 -8.38 25.07 -16.44
C THR A 97 -7.94 26.37 -15.76
N THR A 98 -6.81 26.36 -15.07
CA THR A 98 -6.22 27.57 -14.46
C THR A 98 -5.31 28.34 -15.42
N ARG A 99 -5.35 28.03 -16.72
CA ARG A 99 -4.61 28.69 -17.79
C ARG A 99 -3.09 28.70 -17.59
N GLN A 100 -2.56 27.63 -17.03
CA GLN A 100 -1.11 27.44 -17.00
C GLN A 100 -0.57 27.26 -18.43
N PRO A 101 0.71 27.60 -18.70
CA PRO A 101 1.29 27.49 -20.03
C PRO A 101 1.18 26.09 -20.62
N ALA A 102 0.50 26.01 -21.76
CA ALA A 102 0.33 24.77 -22.51
C ALA A 102 0.30 25.03 -24.02
N VAL A 103 0.78 24.06 -24.79
CA VAL A 103 0.83 24.12 -26.26
C VAL A 103 0.26 22.84 -26.85
N VAL A 104 -0.39 22.96 -28.01
CA VAL A 104 -1.04 21.84 -28.69
C VAL A 104 -0.53 21.77 -30.13
N ALA A 105 -0.09 20.59 -30.54
CA ALA A 105 0.25 20.29 -31.94
C ALA A 105 -0.95 19.69 -32.66
N VAL A 106 -1.25 20.22 -33.83
CA VAL A 106 -2.40 19.84 -34.62
C VAL A 106 -1.98 19.46 -36.04
N HIS A 107 -2.55 18.38 -36.55
CA HIS A 107 -2.45 17.93 -37.93
C HIS A 107 -3.86 17.73 -38.53
N GLN A 108 -4.14 18.40 -39.63
CA GLN A 108 -5.46 18.35 -40.31
C GLN A 108 -6.65 18.64 -39.37
N GLY A 109 -6.48 19.54 -38.43
CA GLY A 109 -7.51 19.91 -37.45
C GLY A 109 -7.64 18.99 -36.25
N ALA A 110 -6.90 17.88 -36.17
CA ALA A 110 -6.89 16.97 -35.04
C ALA A 110 -5.65 17.18 -34.15
N PRO A 111 -5.79 17.28 -32.82
CA PRO A 111 -4.67 17.29 -31.88
C PRO A 111 -3.88 15.98 -31.92
N ILE A 112 -2.58 16.09 -32.14
CA ILE A 112 -1.65 14.96 -32.25
C ILE A 112 -0.59 14.92 -31.14
N GLY A 113 -0.47 16.02 -30.39
CA GLY A 113 0.41 16.14 -29.25
C GLY A 113 0.09 17.38 -28.43
N ALA A 114 0.45 17.34 -27.14
CA ALA A 114 0.33 18.46 -26.23
C ALA A 114 1.48 18.46 -25.22
N ALA A 115 1.89 19.66 -24.78
CA ALA A 115 2.82 19.84 -23.67
C ALA A 115 2.28 20.92 -22.73
N LEU A 116 2.38 20.69 -21.42
CA LEU A 116 1.90 21.60 -20.40
C LEU A 116 2.87 21.73 -19.25
N ALA A 117 2.87 22.89 -18.60
CA ALA A 117 3.70 23.18 -17.44
C ALA A 117 2.89 23.92 -16.37
N CYS A 118 3.31 23.79 -15.12
CA CYS A 118 2.83 24.58 -14.00
C CYS A 118 3.93 25.58 -13.59
N VAL A 119 3.57 26.87 -13.50
CA VAL A 119 4.49 27.96 -13.13
C VAL A 119 4.27 28.34 -11.68
N SER A 120 5.34 28.34 -10.90
CA SER A 120 5.37 28.80 -9.51
C SER A 120 6.55 29.77 -9.32
N GLY A 121 6.25 31.07 -9.27
CA GLY A 121 7.26 32.11 -9.20
C GLY A 121 8.18 32.11 -10.44
N GLU A 122 9.49 32.01 -10.25
CA GLU A 122 10.49 31.98 -11.32
C GLU A 122 10.79 30.56 -11.84
N ARG A 123 10.07 29.54 -11.36
CA ARG A 123 10.25 28.13 -11.75
C ARG A 123 9.02 27.59 -12.44
N ALA A 124 9.21 26.82 -13.49
CA ALA A 124 8.18 25.99 -14.10
C ALA A 124 8.52 24.51 -13.96
N TRP A 125 7.48 23.72 -13.76
CA TRP A 125 7.53 22.27 -13.84
C TRP A 125 6.80 21.82 -15.10
N VAL A 126 7.51 21.19 -16.02
CA VAL A 126 6.84 20.50 -17.16
C VAL A 126 6.13 19.29 -16.60
N MET A 127 4.80 19.32 -16.68
CA MET A 127 3.95 18.29 -16.07
C MET A 127 3.77 17.09 -16.99
N ARG A 128 3.57 17.35 -18.30
CA ARG A 128 3.31 16.30 -19.27
C ARG A 128 3.69 16.73 -20.69
N ILE A 129 4.23 15.78 -21.46
CA ILE A 129 4.30 15.83 -22.91
C ILE A 129 3.59 14.59 -23.42
N ALA A 130 2.41 14.76 -24.02
CA ALA A 130 1.60 13.67 -24.56
C ALA A 130 1.65 13.69 -26.08
N ILE A 131 1.91 12.54 -26.72
CA ILE A 131 1.99 12.42 -28.18
C ILE A 131 1.27 11.16 -28.62
N SER A 132 0.34 11.31 -29.55
CA SER A 132 -0.35 10.19 -30.19
C SER A 132 0.66 9.16 -30.72
N SER A 133 0.38 7.88 -30.51
CA SER A 133 1.28 6.77 -30.87
C SER A 133 1.76 6.80 -32.31
N ALA A 134 0.88 7.20 -33.24
CA ALA A 134 1.19 7.34 -34.66
C ALA A 134 2.21 8.44 -34.99
N TRP A 135 2.47 9.36 -34.05
CA TRP A 135 3.34 10.52 -34.23
C TRP A 135 4.65 10.47 -33.41
N ARG A 136 4.87 9.39 -32.70
CA ARG A 136 6.12 9.17 -31.94
C ARG A 136 7.30 8.98 -32.89
N GLY A 137 8.49 9.33 -32.40
CA GLY A 137 9.74 9.19 -33.17
C GLY A 137 9.92 10.16 -34.35
N ARG A 138 9.02 11.18 -34.48
CA ARG A 138 9.06 12.15 -35.59
C ARG A 138 9.52 13.55 -35.16
N GLY A 139 10.15 13.68 -33.99
CA GLY A 139 10.63 14.96 -33.48
C GLY A 139 9.56 15.86 -32.84
N LEU A 140 8.30 15.39 -32.72
CA LEU A 140 7.18 16.20 -32.21
C LEU A 140 7.37 16.56 -30.73
N ALA A 141 7.95 15.67 -29.90
CA ALA A 141 8.24 15.95 -28.50
C ALA A 141 9.17 17.15 -28.33
N SER A 142 10.28 17.15 -29.07
CA SER A 142 11.25 18.24 -29.03
C SER A 142 10.64 19.56 -29.51
N ALA A 143 9.81 19.51 -30.55
CA ALA A 143 9.15 20.71 -31.07
C ALA A 143 8.13 21.28 -30.05
N LEU A 144 7.34 20.44 -29.40
CA LEU A 144 6.41 20.85 -28.33
C LEU A 144 7.17 21.43 -27.14
N LEU A 145 8.29 20.81 -26.73
CA LEU A 145 9.12 21.30 -25.65
C LEU A 145 9.69 22.68 -25.94
N VAL A 146 10.32 22.87 -27.08
CA VAL A 146 10.89 24.17 -27.51
C VAL A 146 9.81 25.25 -27.53
N GLU A 147 8.63 24.92 -28.02
CA GLU A 147 7.53 25.88 -28.14
C GLU A 147 6.94 26.20 -26.75
N LEU A 148 6.86 25.24 -25.83
CA LEU A 148 6.49 25.47 -24.45
C LEU A 148 7.53 26.32 -23.71
N GLU A 149 8.82 26.02 -23.87
CA GLU A 149 9.93 26.79 -23.29
C GLU A 149 9.89 28.24 -23.72
N ARG A 150 9.61 28.50 -25.01
CA ARG A 150 9.47 29.87 -25.51
C ARG A 150 8.39 30.67 -24.77
N ARG A 151 7.25 30.03 -24.40
CA ARG A 151 6.20 30.68 -23.59
C ARG A 151 6.66 30.90 -22.16
N LEU A 152 7.33 29.90 -21.57
CA LEU A 152 7.82 30.00 -20.21
C LEU A 152 8.87 31.11 -20.06
N VAL A 153 9.77 31.26 -21.03
CA VAL A 153 10.76 32.36 -21.06
C VAL A 153 10.08 33.71 -21.23
N ALA A 154 9.06 33.78 -22.10
CA ALA A 154 8.26 35.01 -22.27
C ALA A 154 7.50 35.38 -20.98
N ALA A 155 7.11 34.41 -20.18
CA ALA A 155 6.51 34.55 -18.84
C ALA A 155 7.53 34.84 -17.73
N ARG A 156 8.81 35.10 -18.05
CA ARG A 156 9.92 35.36 -17.13
C ARG A 156 10.27 34.20 -16.21
N VAL A 157 10.05 32.97 -16.64
CA VAL A 157 10.48 31.78 -15.93
C VAL A 157 11.99 31.59 -16.11
N GLY A 158 12.74 31.63 -15.03
CA GLY A 158 14.20 31.46 -15.03
C GLY A 158 14.69 30.03 -14.88
N ARG A 159 13.81 29.12 -14.43
CA ARG A 159 14.15 27.69 -14.23
C ARG A 159 13.02 26.81 -14.73
N ILE A 160 13.34 25.91 -15.66
CA ILE A 160 12.41 24.91 -16.18
C ILE A 160 12.90 23.54 -15.70
N ALA A 161 12.04 22.83 -15.01
CA ALA A 161 12.33 21.50 -14.47
C ALA A 161 11.35 20.47 -15.06
N TYR A 162 11.84 19.25 -15.27
CA TYR A 162 11.02 18.12 -15.66
C TYR A 162 11.38 16.92 -14.77
N VAL A 163 10.38 16.22 -14.24
CA VAL A 163 10.55 15.00 -13.46
C VAL A 163 10.05 13.84 -14.30
N LEU A 164 10.92 12.88 -14.54
CA LEU A 164 10.66 11.70 -15.35
C LEU A 164 10.92 10.43 -14.52
N PRO A 165 10.13 9.37 -14.72
CA PRO A 165 10.52 8.03 -14.31
C PRO A 165 11.87 7.64 -14.95
N GLU A 166 12.68 6.84 -14.25
CA GLU A 166 14.06 6.55 -14.68
C GLU A 166 14.13 5.79 -16.02
N GLU A 167 13.08 5.05 -16.36
CA GLU A 167 13.00 4.22 -17.58
C GLU A 167 12.42 4.96 -18.80
N GLU A 168 12.13 6.27 -18.70
CA GLU A 168 11.47 6.98 -19.79
C GLU A 168 12.45 7.43 -20.90
N LEU A 169 12.10 7.11 -22.15
CA LEU A 169 12.89 7.41 -23.36
C LEU A 169 13.11 8.91 -23.65
N LEU A 170 12.39 9.79 -22.97
CA LEU A 170 12.51 11.25 -23.12
C LEU A 170 13.79 11.84 -22.53
N GLY A 171 14.49 11.10 -21.65
CA GLY A 171 15.68 11.59 -20.95
C GLY A 171 16.82 12.06 -21.88
N GLU A 172 17.12 11.32 -22.95
CA GLU A 172 18.12 11.73 -23.96
C GLU A 172 17.68 12.98 -24.73
N GLY A 173 16.39 13.10 -25.04
CA GLY A 173 15.81 14.27 -25.69
C GLY A 173 15.95 15.54 -24.86
N LEU A 174 15.78 15.46 -23.55
CA LEU A 174 15.94 16.57 -22.61
C LEU A 174 17.43 17.00 -22.51
N LEU A 175 18.37 16.04 -22.42
CA LEU A 175 19.80 16.35 -22.43
C LEU A 175 20.19 17.08 -23.72
N ASN A 176 19.68 16.66 -24.87
CA ASN A 176 19.91 17.31 -26.15
C ASN A 176 19.26 18.70 -26.24
N ALA A 177 18.18 18.94 -25.49
CA ALA A 177 17.52 20.24 -25.36
C ALA A 177 18.21 21.17 -24.34
N GLY A 178 19.33 20.75 -23.72
CA GLY A 178 20.11 21.57 -22.80
C GLY A 178 19.72 21.42 -21.32
N TYR A 179 18.87 20.46 -20.98
CA TYR A 179 18.58 20.15 -19.58
C TYR A 179 19.77 19.41 -18.95
N THR A 180 19.96 19.64 -17.68
CA THR A 180 21.00 18.95 -16.89
C THR A 180 20.35 17.99 -15.91
N ARG A 181 20.72 16.69 -16.00
CA ARG A 181 20.27 15.68 -15.01
C ARG A 181 20.84 16.02 -13.65
N GLN A 182 20.01 16.01 -12.62
CA GLN A 182 20.36 16.26 -11.22
C GLN A 182 20.51 14.91 -10.49
N PRO A 183 21.70 14.33 -10.36
CA PRO A 183 21.88 12.97 -9.83
C PRO A 183 21.65 12.85 -8.32
N ALA A 184 21.52 13.97 -7.60
CA ALA A 184 21.34 14.00 -6.14
C ALA A 184 19.91 14.38 -5.72
N VAL A 185 18.95 14.41 -6.63
CA VAL A 185 17.54 14.73 -6.31
C VAL A 185 16.77 13.43 -6.15
N ALA A 186 16.23 13.22 -4.95
CA ALA A 186 15.24 12.17 -4.70
C ALA A 186 13.85 12.80 -4.64
N TYR A 187 12.87 12.16 -5.26
CA TYR A 187 11.48 12.55 -5.18
C TYR A 187 10.83 11.78 -4.03
N PHE A 188 10.16 12.50 -3.14
CA PHE A 188 9.37 11.91 -2.06
C PHE A 188 7.96 12.44 -2.19
N GLU A 189 6.99 11.54 -2.21
CA GLU A 189 5.57 11.86 -2.23
C GLU A 189 4.92 11.37 -0.94
N LYS A 190 4.05 12.19 -0.39
CA LYS A 190 3.16 11.80 0.70
C LYS A 190 1.73 12.14 0.25
N VAL A 191 0.94 11.12 0.07
CA VAL A 191 -0.49 11.28 -0.17
C VAL A 191 -1.16 11.52 1.18
N GLU A 192 -1.59 12.76 1.42
CA GLU A 192 -2.48 13.04 2.54
C GLU A 192 -3.93 12.94 2.05
N PRO A 193 -4.79 12.21 2.77
CA PRO A 193 -6.22 12.18 2.42
C PRO A 193 -6.77 13.61 2.53
N LEU A 194 -7.12 14.19 1.38
CA LEU A 194 -7.74 15.51 1.32
C LEU A 194 -9.05 15.47 2.13
N HIS A 195 -9.27 16.49 2.96
CA HIS A 195 -10.48 16.70 3.75
C HIS A 195 -11.65 17.04 2.79
N GLY A 196 -12.20 16.00 2.15
CA GLY A 196 -13.40 16.09 1.33
C GLY A 196 -14.61 15.52 2.07
N PRO A 197 -15.81 15.58 1.49
CA PRO A 197 -17.04 15.01 2.09
C PRO A 197 -16.87 13.54 2.51
N ALA A 198 -16.05 12.77 1.78
CA ALA A 198 -15.73 11.38 2.10
C ALA A 198 -14.89 11.23 3.38
N ALA A 199 -14.01 12.18 3.71
CA ALA A 199 -13.21 12.13 4.94
C ALA A 199 -14.07 12.39 6.18
N GLY A 200 -14.99 13.38 6.12
CA GLY A 200 -15.94 13.62 7.19
C GLY A 200 -16.88 12.42 7.41
N LEU A 201 -17.33 11.79 6.33
CA LEU A 201 -18.14 10.58 6.40
C LEU A 201 -17.38 9.40 7.02
N LEU A 202 -16.09 9.26 6.70
CA LEU A 202 -15.23 8.22 7.27
C LEU A 202 -15.04 8.42 8.78
N ASP A 203 -14.75 9.65 9.21
CA ASP A 203 -14.61 10.00 10.62
C ASP A 203 -15.91 9.75 11.40
N ASP A 204 -17.04 10.15 10.84
CA ASP A 204 -18.36 9.91 11.41
C ASP A 204 -18.69 8.41 11.58
N LEU A 205 -18.16 7.57 10.71
CA LEU A 205 -18.26 6.11 10.80
C LEU A 205 -17.21 5.49 11.73
N GLY A 206 -16.36 6.31 12.36
CA GLY A 206 -15.22 5.84 13.15
C GLY A 206 -14.16 5.12 12.30
N GLY A 207 -14.18 5.37 11.00
CA GLY A 207 -13.25 4.77 10.06
C GLY A 207 -11.92 5.52 10.00
N ARG A 208 -10.89 4.85 9.51
CA ARG A 208 -9.55 5.43 9.39
C ARG A 208 -8.73 4.74 8.31
N LEU A 209 -7.77 5.47 7.74
CA LEU A 209 -6.69 4.86 6.96
C LEU A 209 -5.66 4.28 7.94
N LEU A 210 -5.24 3.06 7.68
CA LEU A 210 -4.26 2.37 8.51
C LEU A 210 -2.84 2.55 7.93
N PRO A 211 -1.78 2.54 8.78
CA PRO A 211 -0.40 2.56 8.32
C PRO A 211 -0.12 1.43 7.33
N GLY A 212 0.63 1.69 6.25
CA GLY A 212 0.87 0.72 5.17
C GLY A 212 1.74 -0.48 5.55
N ASP A 213 2.34 -0.47 6.73
CA ASP A 213 3.27 -1.49 7.21
C ASP A 213 2.64 -2.56 8.13
N LEU A 214 1.32 -2.49 8.41
CA LEU A 214 0.68 -3.42 9.35
C LEU A 214 0.71 -4.88 8.88
N TRP A 215 0.62 -5.11 7.56
CA TRP A 215 0.73 -6.46 7.02
C TRP A 215 2.09 -7.10 7.30
N ALA A 216 3.16 -6.35 7.14
CA ALA A 216 4.52 -6.79 7.46
C ALA A 216 4.73 -7.01 8.96
N LYS A 217 3.98 -6.30 9.80
CA LYS A 217 4.03 -6.41 11.26
C LYS A 217 3.29 -7.65 11.81
N VAL A 218 2.50 -8.35 11.02
CA VAL A 218 1.95 -9.66 11.42
C VAL A 218 3.08 -10.66 11.44
N ALA A 219 3.57 -11.01 12.64
CA ALA A 219 4.66 -11.94 12.81
C ALA A 219 4.20 -13.39 12.66
N GLY A 220 4.95 -14.19 11.91
CA GLY A 220 4.61 -15.60 11.67
C GLY A 220 3.33 -15.79 10.87
N MET A 221 2.66 -16.96 11.08
CA MET A 221 1.38 -17.27 10.42
C MET A 221 1.47 -17.24 8.89
N GLU A 222 2.58 -17.72 8.33
CA GLU A 222 2.89 -17.57 6.90
C GLU A 222 1.89 -18.29 5.98
N ARG A 223 1.28 -19.38 6.46
CA ARG A 223 0.25 -20.14 5.72
C ARG A 223 -1.03 -19.30 5.58
N GLU A 224 -1.47 -18.69 6.66
CA GLU A 224 -2.65 -17.83 6.70
C GLU A 224 -2.41 -16.55 5.89
N LYS A 225 -1.22 -15.97 6.01
CA LYS A 225 -0.80 -14.80 5.22
C LYS A 225 -0.79 -15.11 3.73
N ASP A 226 -0.16 -16.21 3.30
CA ASP A 226 -0.10 -16.63 1.90
C ASP A 226 -1.50 -16.90 1.33
N LEU A 227 -2.36 -17.58 2.12
CA LEU A 227 -3.73 -17.83 1.74
C LEU A 227 -4.51 -16.53 1.52
N ILE A 228 -4.44 -15.60 2.48
CA ILE A 228 -5.13 -14.31 2.41
C ILE A 228 -4.57 -13.45 1.28
N GLU A 229 -3.25 -13.39 1.11
CA GLU A 229 -2.62 -12.65 0.02
C GLU A 229 -3.13 -13.13 -1.33
N ARG A 230 -3.11 -14.45 -1.58
CA ARG A 230 -3.52 -15.01 -2.87
C ARG A 230 -5.03 -14.96 -3.14
N ARG A 231 -5.85 -15.20 -2.12
CA ARG A 231 -7.30 -15.33 -2.29
C ARG A 231 -8.07 -14.02 -2.11
N VAL A 232 -7.51 -13.09 -1.33
CA VAL A 232 -8.21 -11.86 -0.96
C VAL A 232 -7.47 -10.65 -1.52
N VAL A 233 -6.22 -10.46 -1.13
CA VAL A 233 -5.50 -9.22 -1.42
C VAL A 233 -5.20 -9.06 -2.90
N LEU A 234 -4.54 -10.04 -3.54
CA LEU A 234 -4.16 -9.96 -4.96
C LEU A 234 -5.36 -9.74 -5.89
N PRO A 235 -6.49 -10.48 -5.77
CA PRO A 235 -7.64 -10.23 -6.64
C PRO A 235 -8.29 -8.85 -6.44
N LEU A 236 -8.21 -8.28 -5.24
CA LEU A 236 -8.74 -6.95 -4.94
C LEU A 236 -7.78 -5.82 -5.34
N ALA A 237 -6.48 -6.06 -5.27
CA ALA A 237 -5.47 -5.10 -5.72
C ALA A 237 -5.39 -5.01 -7.25
N GLU A 238 -5.63 -6.14 -7.95
CA GLU A 238 -5.48 -6.26 -9.40
C GLU A 238 -6.77 -6.81 -10.07
N PRO A 239 -7.93 -6.13 -9.91
CA PRO A 239 -9.24 -6.69 -10.30
C PRO A 239 -9.37 -6.95 -11.79
N GLU A 240 -8.83 -6.10 -12.64
CA GLU A 240 -8.84 -6.28 -14.10
C GLU A 240 -7.99 -7.48 -14.53
N ARG A 241 -6.81 -7.61 -13.92
CA ARG A 241 -5.92 -8.74 -14.19
C ARG A 241 -6.53 -10.05 -13.72
N ALA A 242 -7.13 -10.07 -12.53
CA ALA A 242 -7.88 -11.21 -12.00
C ALA A 242 -9.03 -11.60 -12.94
N GLY A 243 -9.80 -10.63 -13.44
CA GLY A 243 -10.92 -10.83 -14.36
C GLY A 243 -10.49 -11.48 -15.68
N ARG A 244 -9.33 -11.11 -16.24
CA ARG A 244 -8.78 -11.76 -17.45
C ARG A 244 -8.51 -13.24 -17.27
N HIS A 245 -8.25 -13.69 -16.05
CA HIS A 245 -8.07 -15.09 -15.68
C HIS A 245 -9.34 -15.75 -15.14
N GLY A 246 -10.50 -15.07 -15.19
CA GLY A 246 -11.77 -15.57 -14.67
C GLY A 246 -11.87 -15.57 -13.15
N VAL A 247 -10.91 -14.93 -12.45
CA VAL A 247 -10.93 -14.82 -10.98
C VAL A 247 -11.78 -13.61 -10.61
N ARG A 248 -12.79 -13.85 -9.76
CA ARG A 248 -13.63 -12.78 -9.21
C ARG A 248 -13.07 -12.33 -7.85
N PRO A 249 -12.80 -11.04 -7.66
CA PRO A 249 -12.39 -10.52 -6.35
C PRO A 249 -13.44 -10.85 -5.27
N PRO A 250 -13.03 -11.29 -4.09
CA PRO A 250 -13.97 -11.57 -3.00
C PRO A 250 -14.62 -10.28 -2.49
N ARG A 251 -15.85 -10.41 -2.01
CA ARG A 251 -16.65 -9.29 -1.47
C ARG A 251 -16.93 -9.44 0.00
N ALA A 252 -16.95 -10.66 0.49
CA ALA A 252 -17.17 -10.95 1.89
C ALA A 252 -16.35 -12.17 2.32
N VAL A 253 -15.65 -12.04 3.44
CA VAL A 253 -14.78 -13.07 4.02
C VAL A 253 -15.12 -13.20 5.51
N CYS A 254 -15.12 -14.43 6.01
CA CYS A 254 -15.24 -14.69 7.44
C CYS A 254 -13.94 -15.33 7.95
N LEU A 255 -13.33 -14.71 8.95
CA LEU A 255 -12.20 -15.23 9.69
C LEU A 255 -12.74 -15.95 10.94
N PHE A 256 -12.42 -17.23 11.11
CA PHE A 256 -12.89 -17.98 12.25
C PHE A 256 -11.79 -18.72 12.98
N GLY A 257 -11.90 -18.88 14.29
CA GLY A 257 -10.92 -19.58 15.09
C GLY A 257 -10.90 -19.15 16.55
N PRO A 258 -10.10 -19.76 17.40
CA PRO A 258 -10.05 -19.47 18.82
C PRO A 258 -9.81 -17.98 19.13
N PRO A 259 -10.20 -17.48 20.31
CA PRO A 259 -9.89 -16.11 20.72
C PRO A 259 -8.37 -15.89 20.82
N GLY A 260 -7.95 -14.64 20.65
CA GLY A 260 -6.52 -14.25 20.77
C GLY A 260 -5.63 -14.64 19.60
N THR A 261 -6.14 -15.31 18.54
CA THR A 261 -5.36 -15.76 17.38
C THR A 261 -5.04 -14.66 16.35
N GLY A 262 -5.53 -13.43 16.55
CA GLY A 262 -5.16 -12.29 15.71
C GLY A 262 -6.10 -12.02 14.52
N LYS A 263 -7.35 -12.50 14.53
CA LYS A 263 -8.34 -12.25 13.46
C LYS A 263 -8.50 -10.77 13.12
N THR A 264 -8.64 -9.92 14.13
CA THR A 264 -8.73 -8.46 13.99
C THR A 264 -7.43 -7.87 13.40
N THR A 265 -6.27 -8.42 13.79
CA THR A 265 -4.96 -8.02 13.24
C THR A 265 -4.87 -8.35 11.75
N PHE A 266 -5.35 -9.52 11.33
CA PHE A 266 -5.41 -9.87 9.91
C PHE A 266 -6.35 -8.95 9.13
N ALA A 267 -7.53 -8.63 9.65
CA ALA A 267 -8.47 -7.71 8.99
C ALA A 267 -7.84 -6.31 8.78
N ARG A 268 -7.18 -5.78 9.82
CA ARG A 268 -6.43 -4.52 9.73
C ARG A 268 -5.24 -4.63 8.77
N GLY A 269 -4.55 -5.75 8.77
CA GLY A 269 -3.47 -6.05 7.83
C GLY A 269 -3.93 -6.04 6.37
N ILE A 270 -5.08 -6.65 6.06
CA ILE A 270 -5.69 -6.64 4.73
C ILE A 270 -5.98 -5.19 4.29
N ALA A 271 -6.63 -4.39 5.13
CA ALA A 271 -6.93 -2.98 4.82
C ALA A 271 -5.66 -2.16 4.58
N SER A 272 -4.64 -2.34 5.43
CA SER A 272 -3.32 -1.74 5.29
C SER A 272 -2.66 -2.11 3.96
N ARG A 273 -2.69 -3.38 3.59
CA ARG A 273 -2.08 -3.92 2.36
C ARG A 273 -2.77 -3.43 1.09
N LEU A 274 -4.10 -3.23 1.14
CA LEU A 274 -4.91 -2.67 0.06
C LEU A 274 -4.86 -1.13 0.00
N GLY A 275 -4.41 -0.46 1.07
CA GLY A 275 -4.49 0.99 1.20
C GLY A 275 -5.94 1.50 1.31
N TRP A 276 -6.86 0.65 1.76
CA TRP A 276 -8.28 0.99 1.86
C TRP A 276 -8.66 1.52 3.24
N PRO A 277 -9.62 2.46 3.32
CA PRO A 277 -10.20 2.86 4.60
C PRO A 277 -10.75 1.64 5.36
N PHE A 278 -10.49 1.61 6.66
CA PHE A 278 -10.95 0.56 7.59
C PHE A 278 -12.06 1.12 8.45
N VAL A 279 -13.24 0.53 8.38
CA VAL A 279 -14.41 0.86 9.20
C VAL A 279 -14.74 -0.34 10.07
N GLU A 280 -14.67 -0.17 11.38
CA GLU A 280 -14.97 -1.20 12.37
C GLU A 280 -16.39 -1.00 12.92
N ILE A 281 -17.27 -1.95 12.65
CA ILE A 281 -18.62 -2.00 13.20
C ILE A 281 -18.57 -2.78 14.50
N LEU A 282 -18.80 -2.10 15.60
CA LEU A 282 -18.89 -2.70 16.93
C LEU A 282 -20.38 -2.85 17.31
N PRO A 283 -20.91 -4.09 17.39
CA PRO A 283 -22.31 -4.33 17.72
C PRO A 283 -22.73 -3.68 19.04
N SER A 284 -21.84 -3.68 20.03
CA SER A 284 -22.07 -3.07 21.33
C SER A 284 -22.37 -1.56 21.26
N ARG A 285 -21.64 -0.81 20.42
CA ARG A 285 -21.87 0.63 20.22
C ARG A 285 -23.20 0.92 19.51
N LEU A 286 -23.58 0.08 18.56
CA LEU A 286 -24.84 0.23 17.85
C LEU A 286 -26.04 -0.13 18.71
N ALA A 287 -25.88 -0.97 19.73
CA ALA A 287 -26.94 -1.35 20.66
C ALA A 287 -27.41 -0.16 21.52
N ASP A 288 -26.54 0.81 21.79
CA ASP A 288 -26.86 2.02 22.56
C ASP A 288 -27.90 2.93 21.86
N GLU A 289 -28.07 2.78 20.52
CA GLU A 289 -29.05 3.52 19.73
C GLU A 289 -30.50 2.96 19.83
N GLY A 290 -30.72 1.93 20.65
CA GLY A 290 -32.05 1.38 20.97
C GLY A 290 -32.66 0.44 19.92
N ASN A 291 -32.21 0.49 18.64
CA ASN A 291 -32.62 -0.46 17.59
C ASN A 291 -31.43 -0.84 16.71
N LEU A 292 -30.71 -1.89 17.11
CA LEU A 292 -29.49 -2.37 16.44
C LEU A 292 -29.70 -2.68 14.95
N ALA A 293 -30.87 -3.19 14.55
CA ALA A 293 -31.15 -3.48 13.13
C ALA A 293 -31.26 -2.19 12.29
N ALA A 294 -31.86 -1.13 12.86
CA ALA A 294 -31.95 0.18 12.21
C ALA A 294 -30.59 0.87 12.16
N ALA A 295 -29.82 0.79 13.23
CA ALA A 295 -28.44 1.33 13.31
C ALA A 295 -27.51 0.66 12.29
N LEU A 296 -27.57 -0.67 12.17
CA LEU A 296 -26.83 -1.40 11.12
C LEU A 296 -27.21 -0.94 9.71
N ARG A 297 -28.51 -0.80 9.44
CA ARG A 297 -28.98 -0.32 8.14
C ARG A 297 -28.47 1.08 7.83
N SER A 298 -28.52 1.99 8.80
CA SER A 298 -28.01 3.35 8.68
C SER A 298 -26.50 3.35 8.43
N ALA A 299 -25.72 2.57 9.18
CA ALA A 299 -24.28 2.44 9.00
C ALA A 299 -23.93 1.93 7.59
N PHE A 300 -24.57 0.86 7.14
CA PHE A 300 -24.33 0.32 5.78
C PHE A 300 -24.79 1.29 4.68
N ALA A 301 -25.84 2.08 4.87
CA ALA A 301 -26.25 3.10 3.91
C ALA A 301 -25.19 4.20 3.77
N ARG A 302 -24.61 4.66 4.89
CA ARG A 302 -23.51 5.63 4.89
C ARG A 302 -22.23 5.04 4.32
N ILE A 303 -21.88 3.82 4.68
CA ILE A 303 -20.74 3.10 4.10
C ILE A 303 -20.88 2.97 2.57
N ALA A 304 -22.13 2.86 2.09
CA ALA A 304 -22.43 2.82 0.66
C ALA A 304 -22.08 4.11 -0.11
N GLU A 305 -21.77 5.20 0.55
CA GLU A 305 -21.31 6.45 -0.05
C GLU A 305 -19.77 6.48 -0.23
N LEU A 306 -19.03 5.59 0.45
CA LEU A 306 -17.60 5.44 0.28
C LEU A 306 -17.30 4.65 -1.00
N GLU A 307 -16.30 5.07 -1.77
CA GLU A 307 -15.87 4.37 -3.00
C GLU A 307 -15.18 3.06 -2.67
N ARG A 308 -14.14 3.12 -1.82
CA ARG A 308 -13.32 1.98 -1.38
C ARG A 308 -13.43 1.84 0.13
N VAL A 309 -13.65 0.64 0.61
CA VAL A 309 -13.71 0.41 2.05
C VAL A 309 -13.56 -1.07 2.41
N LEU A 310 -12.83 -1.35 3.49
CA LEU A 310 -12.91 -2.60 4.21
C LEU A 310 -13.77 -2.37 5.46
N VAL A 311 -14.89 -3.06 5.52
CA VAL A 311 -15.78 -3.08 6.69
C VAL A 311 -15.46 -4.31 7.51
N PHE A 312 -15.22 -4.11 8.79
CA PHE A 312 -14.90 -5.18 9.72
C PHE A 312 -15.98 -5.29 10.80
N ILE A 313 -16.48 -6.50 11.02
CA ILE A 313 -17.41 -6.82 12.11
C ILE A 313 -16.74 -7.89 12.96
N ASP A 314 -16.36 -7.52 14.18
CA ASP A 314 -15.83 -8.48 15.15
C ASP A 314 -16.97 -9.18 15.90
N GLU A 315 -16.71 -10.39 16.40
CA GLU A 315 -17.63 -11.18 17.19
C GLU A 315 -19.02 -11.25 16.55
N VAL A 316 -19.05 -11.54 15.24
CA VAL A 316 -20.31 -11.53 14.44
C VAL A 316 -21.35 -12.50 14.98
N GLU A 317 -20.99 -13.52 15.78
CA GLU A 317 -21.86 -14.41 16.50
C GLU A 317 -22.76 -13.69 17.53
N GLU A 318 -22.35 -12.52 18.05
CA GLU A 318 -23.17 -11.72 18.96
C GLU A 318 -24.42 -11.16 18.28
N ILE A 319 -24.33 -10.82 16.99
CA ILE A 319 -25.43 -10.25 16.22
C ILE A 319 -26.10 -11.26 15.28
N ALA A 320 -25.47 -12.41 15.09
CA ALA A 320 -25.96 -13.47 14.22
C ALA A 320 -25.87 -14.87 14.85
N PRO A 321 -26.36 -15.06 16.07
CA PRO A 321 -26.26 -16.35 16.75
C PRO A 321 -27.15 -17.41 16.09
N VAL A 322 -26.80 -18.69 16.34
CA VAL A 322 -27.67 -19.82 16.00
C VAL A 322 -29.05 -19.62 16.58
N ARG A 323 -30.06 -19.90 15.80
CA ARG A 323 -31.46 -19.79 16.22
C ARG A 323 -31.84 -20.89 17.23
N SER A 324 -31.87 -20.55 18.49
CA SER A 324 -32.40 -21.42 19.54
C SER A 324 -33.82 -20.97 19.87
N GLU A 325 -34.82 -21.78 19.45
CA GLU A 325 -36.28 -21.75 19.75
C GLU A 325 -37.12 -20.46 19.51
N PRO A 326 -38.47 -20.54 19.51
CA PRO A 326 -39.32 -19.62 18.76
C PRO A 326 -39.18 -18.14 19.17
N ALA A 327 -39.01 -17.33 18.14
CA ALA A 327 -38.76 -15.89 18.21
C ALA A 327 -39.70 -15.11 19.15
N GLN A 328 -39.09 -14.44 20.14
CA GLN A 328 -39.77 -13.31 20.78
C GLN A 328 -39.79 -12.11 19.82
N PRO A 329 -40.92 -11.42 19.65
CA PRO A 329 -41.01 -10.23 18.81
C PRO A 329 -40.09 -9.12 19.35
N GLY A 330 -39.10 -8.71 18.55
CA GLY A 330 -38.14 -7.64 18.87
C GLY A 330 -36.76 -8.09 19.30
N GLY A 331 -36.45 -9.39 19.30
CA GLY A 331 -35.14 -9.94 19.68
C GLY A 331 -34.12 -9.94 18.57
N MET A 332 -32.92 -10.50 18.87
CA MET A 332 -31.70 -10.63 18.03
C MET A 332 -31.98 -11.20 16.63
N HIS A 333 -33.06 -11.96 16.41
CA HIS A 333 -33.45 -12.46 15.08
C HIS A 333 -33.71 -11.36 14.04
N GLY A 334 -34.18 -10.18 14.48
CA GLY A 334 -34.36 -9.01 13.60
C GLY A 334 -33.04 -8.50 13.05
N VAL A 335 -32.00 -8.45 13.89
CA VAL A 335 -30.65 -8.01 13.57
C VAL A 335 -29.97 -8.98 12.59
N THR A 336 -30.04 -10.28 12.92
CA THR A 336 -29.52 -11.36 12.06
C THR A 336 -30.14 -11.30 10.66
N ASN A 337 -31.46 -11.17 10.57
CA ASN A 337 -32.18 -11.09 9.30
C ASN A 337 -31.82 -9.80 8.53
N GLU A 338 -31.61 -8.69 9.22
CA GLU A 338 -31.19 -7.44 8.58
C GLU A 338 -29.78 -7.55 8.01
N LEU A 339 -28.82 -8.07 8.78
CA LEU A 339 -27.44 -8.28 8.29
C LEU A 339 -27.42 -9.23 7.08
N LEU A 340 -28.25 -10.29 7.11
CA LEU A 340 -28.42 -11.22 5.98
C LEU A 340 -28.97 -10.56 4.70
N LYS A 341 -29.72 -9.45 4.83
CA LYS A 341 -30.21 -8.65 3.70
C LYS A 341 -29.17 -7.64 3.22
N LEU A 342 -28.39 -7.08 4.15
CA LEU A 342 -27.38 -6.05 3.84
C LEU A 342 -26.17 -6.63 3.09
N ILE A 343 -25.73 -7.86 3.44
CA ILE A 343 -24.56 -8.49 2.80
C ILE A 343 -24.71 -8.60 1.27
N PRO A 344 -25.80 -9.11 0.69
CA PRO A 344 -25.95 -9.16 -0.77
C PRO A 344 -25.81 -7.79 -1.44
N GLY A 345 -26.54 -6.77 -0.95
CA GLY A 345 -26.46 -5.42 -1.50
C GLY A 345 -25.07 -4.78 -1.37
N PHE A 346 -24.36 -5.05 -0.28
CA PHE A 346 -22.97 -4.61 -0.12
C PHE A 346 -22.05 -5.24 -1.16
N ARG A 347 -22.29 -6.50 -1.51
CA ARG A 347 -21.51 -7.28 -2.47
C ARG A 347 -21.73 -6.90 -3.94
N GLU A 348 -22.78 -6.15 -4.26
CA GLU A 348 -23.07 -5.72 -5.64
C GLU A 348 -22.09 -4.65 -6.16
N ARG A 349 -21.40 -3.96 -5.26
CA ARG A 349 -20.44 -2.91 -5.64
C ARG A 349 -19.01 -3.38 -5.58
N ASP A 350 -18.23 -2.93 -6.56
CA ASP A 350 -16.79 -3.17 -6.62
C ASP A 350 -16.04 -2.39 -5.53
N GLU A 351 -14.79 -2.75 -5.29
CA GLU A 351 -13.87 -2.08 -4.37
C GLU A 351 -14.35 -2.01 -2.91
N ARG A 352 -15.13 -3.00 -2.48
CA ARG A 352 -15.61 -3.17 -1.11
C ARG A 352 -15.35 -4.57 -0.61
N LEU A 353 -14.89 -4.66 0.63
CA LEU A 353 -14.68 -5.94 1.30
C LEU A 353 -15.33 -5.91 2.67
N LEU A 354 -16.23 -6.85 2.93
CA LEU A 354 -16.72 -7.15 4.25
C LEU A 354 -15.87 -8.27 4.86
N VAL A 355 -15.29 -8.02 6.02
CA VAL A 355 -14.58 -9.03 6.81
C VAL A 355 -15.31 -9.20 8.12
N CYS A 356 -15.81 -10.39 8.39
CA CYS A 356 -16.38 -10.75 9.69
C CYS A 356 -15.40 -11.63 10.44
N ALA A 357 -15.33 -11.50 11.76
CA ALA A 357 -14.58 -12.40 12.62
C ALA A 357 -15.53 -13.09 13.63
N THR A 358 -15.24 -14.36 13.92
CA THR A 358 -15.97 -15.14 14.93
C THR A 358 -15.02 -16.02 15.74
N ASN A 359 -15.26 -16.12 17.02
CA ASN A 359 -14.55 -17.04 17.90
C ASN A 359 -15.09 -18.48 17.81
N SER A 360 -16.33 -18.65 17.31
CA SER A 360 -16.97 -19.95 17.14
C SER A 360 -17.87 -19.95 15.90
N ILE A 361 -17.41 -20.63 14.85
CA ILE A 361 -18.21 -20.76 13.62
C ILE A 361 -19.51 -21.55 13.85
N ARG A 362 -19.54 -22.42 14.85
CA ARG A 362 -20.73 -23.22 15.23
C ARG A 362 -21.81 -22.36 15.91
N SER A 363 -21.42 -21.24 16.53
CA SER A 363 -22.33 -20.31 17.19
C SER A 363 -22.99 -19.35 16.20
N LEU A 364 -22.52 -19.32 14.94
CA LEU A 364 -23.05 -18.46 13.90
C LEU A 364 -24.26 -19.10 13.20
N ASP A 365 -25.31 -18.33 12.94
CA ASP A 365 -26.48 -18.80 12.18
C ASP A 365 -26.03 -19.49 10.87
N PRO A 366 -26.41 -20.77 10.64
CA PRO A 366 -26.00 -21.52 9.44
C PRO A 366 -26.35 -20.83 8.12
N ALA A 367 -27.31 -19.89 8.15
CA ALA A 367 -27.63 -19.10 7.00
C ALA A 367 -26.46 -18.25 6.49
N PHE A 368 -25.57 -17.77 7.38
CA PHE A 368 -24.36 -17.03 6.99
C PHE A 368 -23.35 -17.88 6.23
N LEU A 369 -23.27 -19.16 6.56
CA LEU A 369 -22.31 -20.11 6.00
C LEU A 369 -22.70 -20.60 4.60
N ARG A 370 -23.93 -20.28 4.13
CA ARG A 370 -24.41 -20.69 2.80
C ARG A 370 -23.58 -19.99 1.68
N PRO A 371 -23.32 -20.70 0.56
CA PRO A 371 -22.73 -20.09 -0.63
C PRO A 371 -23.51 -18.83 -1.07
N GLY A 372 -22.77 -17.84 -1.58
CA GLY A 372 -23.36 -16.57 -2.03
C GLY A 372 -23.40 -15.46 -0.95
N ARG A 373 -22.98 -15.74 0.29
CA ARG A 373 -22.83 -14.74 1.37
C ARG A 373 -21.38 -14.43 1.64
N PHE A 374 -20.62 -15.38 2.17
CA PHE A 374 -19.18 -15.27 2.26
C PHE A 374 -18.53 -16.03 1.12
N ASP A 375 -17.54 -15.43 0.47
CA ASP A 375 -16.75 -16.06 -0.58
C ASP A 375 -15.77 -17.05 0.02
N TYR A 376 -15.14 -16.66 1.14
CA TYR A 376 -14.18 -17.47 1.86
C TYR A 376 -14.53 -17.55 3.35
N LEU A 377 -14.28 -18.73 3.94
CA LEU A 377 -14.30 -18.99 5.37
C LEU A 377 -12.88 -19.43 5.73
N ILE A 378 -12.09 -18.52 6.29
CA ILE A 378 -10.64 -18.67 6.48
C ILE A 378 -10.38 -18.98 7.95
N PRO A 379 -9.80 -20.16 8.25
CA PRO A 379 -9.41 -20.48 9.61
C PRO A 379 -8.17 -19.70 10.04
N ILE A 380 -8.22 -19.11 11.24
CA ILE A 380 -7.09 -18.44 11.90
C ILE A 380 -6.88 -19.15 13.23
N GLY A 381 -5.92 -20.06 13.27
CA GLY A 381 -5.65 -20.93 14.41
C GLY A 381 -4.58 -20.40 15.36
N THR A 382 -4.20 -21.25 16.32
CA THR A 382 -3.04 -21.01 17.17
C THR A 382 -1.75 -21.04 16.33
N PRO A 383 -0.75 -20.21 16.65
CA PRO A 383 0.51 -20.19 15.91
C PRO A 383 1.25 -21.54 16.06
N ASP A 384 1.77 -22.06 14.96
CA ASP A 384 2.68 -23.20 14.98
C ASP A 384 4.03 -22.82 15.60
N LYS A 385 4.94 -23.79 15.75
CA LYS A 385 6.25 -23.57 16.36
C LYS A 385 7.03 -22.45 15.69
N ALA A 386 7.03 -22.40 14.36
CA ALA A 386 7.74 -21.38 13.58
C ALA A 386 7.11 -19.99 13.75
N ALA A 387 5.78 -19.92 13.77
CA ALA A 387 5.05 -18.69 14.02
C ALA A 387 5.28 -18.18 15.44
N ARG A 388 5.29 -19.05 16.48
CA ARG A 388 5.61 -18.63 17.83
C ARG A 388 7.03 -18.07 17.93
N ALA A 389 8.00 -18.69 17.26
CA ALA A 389 9.37 -18.17 17.22
C ALA A 389 9.43 -16.76 16.63
N ALA A 390 8.73 -16.54 15.50
CA ALA A 390 8.67 -15.22 14.87
C ALA A 390 7.96 -14.17 15.75
N ILE A 391 6.92 -14.56 16.50
CA ILE A 391 6.22 -13.69 17.42
C ILE A 391 7.11 -13.34 18.62
N TRP A 392 7.79 -14.32 19.21
CA TRP A 392 8.75 -14.07 20.29
C TRP A 392 9.90 -13.18 19.84
N ALA A 393 10.50 -13.44 18.67
CA ALA A 393 11.57 -12.60 18.13
C ALA A 393 11.18 -11.12 18.01
N ARG A 394 9.91 -10.84 17.70
CA ARG A 394 9.39 -9.47 17.66
C ARG A 394 9.34 -8.80 19.05
N TYR A 395 8.93 -9.54 20.09
CA TYR A 395 8.81 -8.98 21.45
C TYR A 395 10.14 -8.96 22.21
N THR A 396 11.14 -9.68 21.72
CA THR A 396 12.50 -9.66 22.25
C THR A 396 13.43 -8.73 21.47
N ASP A 397 12.90 -7.98 20.47
CA ASP A 397 13.68 -7.13 19.55
C ASP A 397 14.85 -7.86 18.87
N GLY A 398 14.73 -9.18 18.67
CA GLY A 398 15.77 -10.02 18.08
C GLY A 398 17.06 -10.11 18.90
N ARG A 399 17.00 -9.87 20.20
CA ARG A 399 18.15 -9.92 21.11
C ARG A 399 18.78 -11.32 21.12
N ALA A 400 20.09 -11.35 20.87
CA ALA A 400 20.86 -12.60 20.79
C ALA A 400 21.08 -13.30 22.15
N ASP A 401 20.85 -12.59 23.26
CA ASP A 401 20.99 -13.11 24.63
C ASP A 401 19.70 -13.74 25.16
N VAL A 402 18.63 -13.77 24.36
CA VAL A 402 17.36 -14.45 24.70
C VAL A 402 17.24 -15.75 23.88
N ASP A 403 17.04 -16.87 24.56
CA ASP A 403 16.84 -18.17 23.93
C ASP A 403 15.39 -18.31 23.46
N ILE A 404 15.15 -17.99 22.18
CA ILE A 404 13.83 -18.07 21.55
C ILE A 404 13.32 -19.53 21.50
N ASP A 405 14.20 -20.51 21.30
CA ASP A 405 13.78 -21.91 21.20
C ASP A 405 13.21 -22.42 22.54
N GLU A 406 13.79 -21.99 23.66
CA GLU A 406 13.30 -22.31 25.01
C GLU A 406 11.94 -21.67 25.26
N LEU A 407 11.75 -20.38 24.86
CA LEU A 407 10.46 -19.69 24.97
C LEU A 407 9.38 -20.38 24.15
N VAL A 408 9.72 -20.82 22.93
CA VAL A 408 8.81 -21.53 22.04
C VAL A 408 8.35 -22.86 22.62
N LEU A 409 9.25 -23.59 23.28
CA LEU A 409 8.91 -24.85 23.95
C LEU A 409 7.99 -24.63 25.15
N ALA A 410 8.28 -23.60 25.96
CA ALA A 410 7.50 -23.28 27.14
C ALA A 410 6.10 -22.70 26.82
N SER A 411 5.92 -22.08 25.64
CA SER A 411 4.67 -21.40 25.23
C SER A 411 3.80 -22.27 24.31
N GLU A 412 3.75 -23.57 24.48
CA GLU A 412 2.81 -24.42 23.75
C GLU A 412 1.36 -23.99 24.00
N LEU A 413 0.52 -23.98 22.97
CA LEU A 413 -0.86 -23.49 22.97
C LEU A 413 -1.04 -21.96 23.18
N PHE A 414 0.02 -21.22 23.38
CA PHE A 414 -0.10 -19.76 23.48
C PHE A 414 -0.56 -19.16 22.16
N THR A 415 -1.53 -18.28 22.25
CA THR A 415 -1.95 -17.39 21.15
C THR A 415 -0.98 -16.21 21.02
N PRO A 416 -1.00 -15.45 19.90
CA PRO A 416 -0.26 -14.20 19.82
C PRO A 416 -0.55 -13.23 20.98
N ALA A 417 -1.79 -13.21 21.48
CA ALA A 417 -2.17 -12.37 22.62
C ALA A 417 -1.57 -12.86 23.94
N ASP A 418 -1.48 -14.18 24.13
CA ASP A 418 -0.83 -14.77 25.32
C ASP A 418 0.67 -14.47 25.33
N ILE A 419 1.34 -14.58 24.16
CA ILE A 419 2.75 -14.24 24.01
C ILE A 419 2.98 -12.74 24.29
N GLU A 420 2.14 -11.86 23.74
CA GLU A 420 2.22 -10.42 24.04
C GLU A 420 2.06 -10.15 25.53
N HIS A 421 1.13 -10.81 26.19
CA HIS A 421 0.88 -10.65 27.61
C HIS A 421 2.09 -11.11 28.44
N ALA A 422 2.63 -12.28 28.19
CA ALA A 422 3.82 -12.81 28.88
C ALA A 422 5.04 -11.89 28.63
N ALA A 423 5.24 -11.43 27.39
CA ALA A 423 6.33 -10.50 27.07
C ALA A 423 6.21 -9.18 27.85
N ARG A 424 5.00 -8.68 28.04
CA ARG A 424 4.74 -7.46 28.81
C ARG A 424 5.03 -7.66 30.29
N ILE A 425 4.67 -8.81 30.87
CA ILE A 425 5.02 -9.17 32.26
C ILE A 425 6.53 -9.23 32.44
N ALA A 426 7.25 -9.92 31.56
CA ALA A 426 8.71 -10.02 31.64
C ALA A 426 9.40 -8.64 31.51
N ALA A 427 8.92 -7.80 30.60
CA ALA A 427 9.44 -6.44 30.44
C ALA A 427 9.20 -5.58 31.72
N GLN A 428 8.03 -5.70 32.32
CA GLN A 428 7.68 -5.02 33.58
C GLN A 428 8.58 -5.48 34.73
N ALA A 429 8.78 -6.79 34.90
CA ALA A 429 9.64 -7.33 35.94
C ALA A 429 11.11 -6.89 35.80
N SER A 430 11.61 -6.85 34.56
CA SER A 430 12.95 -6.34 34.26
C SER A 430 13.07 -4.86 34.59
N PHE A 431 12.08 -4.05 34.25
CA PHE A 431 12.04 -2.61 34.57
C PHE A 431 12.00 -2.35 36.07
N GLU A 432 11.19 -3.08 36.83
CA GLU A 432 11.11 -2.96 38.29
C GLU A 432 12.43 -3.32 38.98
N ARG A 433 13.08 -4.38 38.51
CA ARG A 433 14.40 -4.79 39.01
C ARG A 433 15.46 -3.71 38.79
N ASP A 434 15.45 -3.07 37.61
CA ASP A 434 16.37 -1.98 37.31
C ASP A 434 16.13 -0.77 38.21
N LEU A 435 14.86 -0.37 38.41
CA LEU A 435 14.50 0.71 39.32
C LEU A 435 14.98 0.47 40.76
N LEU A 436 14.84 -0.75 41.26
CA LEU A 436 15.27 -1.12 42.60
C LEU A 436 16.79 -1.17 42.72
N ALA A 437 17.51 -1.55 41.66
CA ALA A 437 18.96 -1.55 41.60
C ALA A 437 19.56 -0.13 41.54
N VAL A 438 18.89 0.80 40.87
CA VAL A 438 19.33 2.21 40.70
C VAL A 438 19.13 3.06 41.97
N GLY A 439 18.38 2.60 42.97
CA GLY A 439 18.22 3.27 44.26
C GLY A 439 19.55 3.52 45.02
N GLY A 440 20.69 3.14 44.45
CA GLY A 440 22.02 3.28 45.08
C GLY A 440 23.10 4.04 44.31
N ARG A 441 23.13 4.09 43.00
CA ARG A 441 24.12 4.87 42.19
C ARG A 441 23.73 4.84 40.70
N GLY A 442 23.59 6.01 40.08
CA GLY A 442 23.36 6.14 38.64
C GLY A 442 24.51 5.50 37.84
N GLY A 443 24.29 4.30 37.32
CA GLY A 443 25.17 3.65 36.37
C GLY A 443 24.75 4.08 34.97
N GLU A 444 25.61 4.82 34.25
CA GLU A 444 25.49 5.13 32.81
C GLU A 444 25.80 3.90 31.95
N GLY A 445 25.09 2.79 32.12
CA GLY A 445 25.22 1.61 31.27
C GLY A 445 23.93 1.32 30.50
N PRO A 446 23.98 0.60 29.33
CA PRO A 446 22.77 0.15 28.67
C PRO A 446 21.98 -0.73 29.65
N VAL A 447 20.71 -0.38 29.87
CA VAL A 447 19.79 -1.15 30.71
C VAL A 447 19.57 -2.53 30.06
N PRO A 448 19.94 -3.63 30.74
CA PRO A 448 19.66 -4.97 30.18
C PRO A 448 18.14 -5.18 30.22
N GLY A 449 17.52 -5.37 29.06
CA GLY A 449 16.11 -5.74 28.99
C GLY A 449 15.82 -7.10 29.64
N ALA A 450 14.59 -7.59 29.58
CA ALA A 450 14.19 -8.88 30.15
C ALA A 450 15.06 -10.03 29.64
N SER A 451 15.54 -10.90 30.52
CA SER A 451 16.33 -12.09 30.21
C SER A 451 15.43 -13.27 29.81
N THR A 452 16.02 -14.34 29.27
CA THR A 452 15.29 -15.61 29.03
C THR A 452 14.55 -16.08 30.28
N ALA A 453 15.17 -15.99 31.43
CA ALA A 453 14.57 -16.39 32.71
C ALA A 453 13.33 -15.57 33.07
N ASP A 454 13.36 -14.25 32.81
CA ASP A 454 12.20 -13.38 33.03
C ASP A 454 11.02 -13.75 32.14
N TYR A 455 11.28 -14.07 30.87
CA TYR A 455 10.25 -14.54 29.97
C TYR A 455 9.68 -15.90 30.38
N LEU A 456 10.52 -16.85 30.80
CA LEU A 456 10.07 -18.18 31.25
C LEU A 456 9.22 -18.08 32.52
N GLU A 457 9.60 -17.23 33.48
CA GLU A 457 8.82 -16.96 34.67
C GLU A 457 7.45 -16.39 34.31
N ALA A 458 7.42 -15.37 33.43
CA ALA A 458 6.17 -14.78 32.92
C ALA A 458 5.29 -15.80 32.19
N ILE A 459 5.88 -16.70 31.38
CA ILE A 459 5.14 -17.80 30.72
C ILE A 459 4.52 -18.70 31.77
N GLY A 460 5.25 -19.04 32.84
CA GLY A 460 4.75 -19.89 33.96
C GLY A 460 3.57 -19.25 34.72
N GLU A 461 3.49 -17.94 34.77
CA GLU A 461 2.39 -17.20 35.40
C GLU A 461 1.15 -17.09 34.47
N CYS A 462 1.33 -17.19 33.16
CA CYS A 462 0.27 -17.08 32.19
C CYS A 462 -0.46 -18.41 31.97
N ARG A 463 -1.79 -18.34 31.84
CA ARG A 463 -2.59 -19.49 31.40
C ARG A 463 -2.87 -19.36 29.92
N PRO A 464 -2.64 -20.40 29.09
CA PRO A 464 -3.01 -20.35 27.68
C PRO A 464 -4.51 -20.08 27.52
N THR A 465 -4.85 -19.16 26.64
CA THR A 465 -6.25 -18.86 26.28
C THR A 465 -6.91 -20.05 25.60
N VAL A 466 -6.12 -20.84 24.86
CA VAL A 466 -6.61 -22.00 24.10
C VAL A 466 -6.28 -23.29 24.84
N THR A 467 -7.29 -24.15 24.98
CA THR A 467 -7.14 -25.48 25.55
C THR A 467 -6.97 -26.58 24.49
N PRO A 468 -6.43 -27.76 24.80
CA PRO A 468 -6.36 -28.87 23.85
C PRO A 468 -7.70 -29.22 23.22
N ALA A 469 -8.78 -29.22 24.02
CA ALA A 469 -10.15 -29.46 23.52
C ALA A 469 -10.59 -28.43 22.48
N MET A 470 -10.24 -27.13 22.66
CA MET A 470 -10.52 -26.09 21.68
C MET A 470 -9.74 -26.31 20.39
N VAL A 471 -8.50 -26.82 20.44
CA VAL A 471 -7.70 -27.14 19.25
C VAL A 471 -8.34 -28.27 18.46
N GLU A 472 -8.78 -29.36 19.15
CA GLU A 472 -9.48 -30.47 18.52
C GLU A 472 -10.80 -30.01 17.87
N GLN A 473 -11.58 -29.20 18.58
CA GLN A 473 -12.80 -28.62 18.05
C GLN A 473 -12.54 -27.78 16.82
N PHE A 474 -11.53 -26.92 16.86
CA PHE A 474 -11.15 -26.06 15.73
C PHE A 474 -10.69 -26.88 14.52
N ALA A 475 -9.93 -27.96 14.71
CA ALA A 475 -9.55 -28.87 13.63
C ALA A 475 -10.78 -29.51 12.96
N SER A 476 -11.79 -29.90 13.75
CA SER A 476 -13.08 -30.36 13.23
C SER A 476 -13.82 -29.27 12.46
N ASP A 477 -13.81 -28.02 12.97
CA ASP A 477 -14.44 -26.87 12.34
C ASP A 477 -13.76 -26.53 10.98
N ILE A 478 -12.45 -26.63 10.89
CA ILE A 478 -11.72 -26.47 9.62
C ILE A 478 -12.23 -27.50 8.62
N THR A 479 -12.28 -28.76 8.99
CA THR A 479 -12.69 -29.85 8.09
C THR A 479 -14.12 -29.65 7.59
N THR A 480 -15.00 -29.11 8.43
CA THR A 480 -16.44 -29.00 8.15
C THR A 480 -16.79 -27.71 7.41
N HIS A 481 -16.12 -26.62 7.73
CA HIS A 481 -16.56 -25.28 7.32
C HIS A 481 -15.55 -24.53 6.47
N ALA A 482 -14.22 -24.81 6.56
CA ALA A 482 -13.23 -24.03 5.82
C ALA A 482 -13.54 -24.06 4.31
N ARG A 483 -13.50 -22.88 3.73
CA ARG A 483 -13.70 -22.66 2.30
C ARG A 483 -12.68 -21.61 1.85
N THR A 484 -11.59 -22.07 1.23
CA THR A 484 -10.39 -21.29 0.88
C THR A 484 -10.03 -21.38 -0.60
#